data_e9a0704911b4af708665653368e29091
#
_entry.id   e9a0704911b4af708665653368e29091
#
_cell.length_a   1.000
_cell.length_b   1.000
_cell.length_c   1.000
_cell.angle_alpha   90.00
_cell.angle_beta   90.00
_cell.angle_gamma   90.00
#
_symmetry.space_group_name_H-M   'P 1'
#
loop_
_entity.id
_entity.type
_entity.pdbx_description
1 polymer ?
#
loop_
_entity_poly.entity_id
_entity_poly.type
_entity_poly.pdbx_seq_one_letter_code
_entity_poly.pdbx_strand_id
1 'polypeptide(L)'
;MMGKRIITISREFGSGGRFIGMEVAQKLGVKYYDKEMIGQIAEQSGFSPKYIQENAELSPKKGLFAYAFSGRDQMGRSVEDMIYEAQRKIILDIAEREECVIIGRNADFILKDRDDVLNVFIHGNMPEKVKRICGLYNVTEQEAIKMTEDLDKRRMSNYRFYTDQNSGMARNYTLSLHRSEERRLGTACRSPLPPYPYT
;
A
#
# COMPACT_ATOMS: atom_id res chain seq x y z
N MET A 1 4.28 -12.74 24.55
CA MET A 1 4.44 -11.96 23.30
C MET A 1 3.04 -11.60 22.81
N MET A 2 2.68 -10.33 22.76
CA MET A 2 1.43 -9.93 22.10
C MET A 2 1.54 -10.31 20.62
N GLY A 3 0.56 -11.04 20.13
CA GLY A 3 0.48 -11.41 18.70
C GLY A 3 0.36 -10.17 17.84
N LYS A 4 0.78 -10.25 16.57
CA LYS A 4 0.57 -9.16 15.60
C LYS A 4 -0.92 -9.06 15.29
N ARG A 5 -1.53 -7.94 15.65
CA ARG A 5 -2.96 -7.67 15.45
C ARG A 5 -3.29 -7.03 14.11
N ILE A 6 -2.34 -6.27 13.57
CA ILE A 6 -2.53 -5.50 12.35
C ILE A 6 -1.49 -5.92 11.32
N ILE A 7 -1.93 -6.10 10.09
CA ILE A 7 -1.06 -6.34 8.95
C ILE A 7 -1.22 -5.19 7.96
N THR A 8 -0.15 -4.45 7.71
CA THR A 8 -0.15 -3.47 6.62
C THR A 8 0.47 -4.08 5.36
N ILE A 9 -0.13 -3.84 4.20
CA ILE A 9 0.37 -4.33 2.92
C ILE A 9 0.62 -3.17 1.97
N SER A 10 1.89 -2.76 1.88
CA SER A 10 2.39 -1.89 0.84
C SER A 10 2.78 -2.71 -0.38
N ARG A 11 2.68 -2.15 -1.59
CA ARG A 11 2.82 -2.97 -2.81
C ARG A 11 3.11 -2.15 -4.06
N GLU A 12 3.74 -2.80 -5.02
CA GLU A 12 3.81 -2.33 -6.39
C GLU A 12 2.49 -2.60 -7.15
N PHE A 13 2.22 -1.81 -8.19
CA PHE A 13 1.09 -2.04 -9.07
C PHE A 13 1.30 -3.32 -9.89
N GLY A 14 0.26 -4.10 -10.05
CA GLY A 14 0.36 -5.40 -10.74
C GLY A 14 1.01 -6.53 -9.94
N SER A 15 1.61 -6.27 -8.76
CA SER A 15 2.19 -7.33 -7.90
C SER A 15 1.15 -8.28 -7.30
N GLY A 16 -0.14 -7.94 -7.36
CA GLY A 16 -1.22 -8.73 -6.76
C GLY A 16 -1.36 -8.57 -5.25
N GLY A 17 -0.65 -7.61 -4.66
CA GLY A 17 -0.66 -7.39 -3.20
C GLY A 17 -2.05 -7.12 -2.62
N ARG A 18 -2.97 -6.50 -3.41
CA ARG A 18 -4.36 -6.32 -2.97
C ARG A 18 -5.08 -7.65 -2.76
N PHE A 19 -4.96 -8.56 -3.72
CA PHE A 19 -5.60 -9.89 -3.63
C PHE A 19 -5.00 -10.73 -2.51
N ILE A 20 -3.67 -10.65 -2.32
CA ILE A 20 -2.98 -11.31 -1.20
C ILE A 20 -3.52 -10.78 0.13
N GLY A 21 -3.68 -9.47 0.26
CA GLY A 21 -4.22 -8.88 1.49
C GLY A 21 -5.65 -9.32 1.79
N MET A 22 -6.50 -9.37 0.79
CA MET A 22 -7.88 -9.89 0.93
C MET A 22 -7.88 -11.36 1.36
N GLU A 23 -7.05 -12.20 0.73
CA GLU A 23 -6.95 -13.63 1.06
C GLU A 23 -6.39 -13.84 2.47
N VAL A 24 -5.39 -13.07 2.87
CA VAL A 24 -4.84 -13.11 4.24
C VAL A 24 -5.90 -12.73 5.26
N ALA A 25 -6.64 -11.64 5.03
CA ALA A 25 -7.71 -11.23 5.92
C ALA A 25 -8.80 -12.30 6.06
N GLN A 26 -9.19 -12.91 4.94
CA GLN A 26 -10.17 -14.01 4.94
C GLN A 26 -9.67 -15.22 5.72
N LYS A 27 -8.41 -15.64 5.53
CA LYS A 27 -7.82 -16.79 6.25
C LYS A 27 -7.68 -16.54 7.74
N LEU A 28 -7.44 -15.30 8.15
CA LEU A 28 -7.34 -14.92 9.57
C LEU A 28 -8.70 -14.60 10.19
N GLY A 29 -9.76 -14.49 9.41
CA GLY A 29 -11.09 -14.11 9.91
C GLY A 29 -11.18 -12.67 10.36
N VAL A 30 -10.31 -11.77 9.84
CA VAL A 30 -10.28 -10.35 10.18
C VAL A 30 -10.76 -9.49 9.02
N LYS A 31 -11.11 -8.22 9.30
CA LYS A 31 -11.48 -7.27 8.25
C LYS A 31 -10.28 -6.83 7.43
N TYR A 32 -10.52 -6.42 6.19
CA TYR A 32 -9.53 -5.68 5.42
C TYR A 32 -10.07 -4.31 5.01
N TYR A 33 -9.17 -3.36 4.90
CA TYR A 33 -9.47 -1.97 4.59
C TYR A 33 -8.77 -1.52 3.32
N ASP A 34 -9.55 -1.19 2.30
CA ASP A 34 -9.12 -0.60 1.03
C ASP A 34 -10.23 0.34 0.52
N LYS A 35 -11.33 -0.19 -0.01
CA LYS A 35 -12.43 0.62 -0.54
C LYS A 35 -13.31 1.23 0.55
N GLU A 36 -13.54 0.50 1.63
CA GLU A 36 -14.33 0.98 2.77
C GLU A 36 -13.69 2.21 3.40
N MET A 37 -12.37 2.23 3.47
CA MET A 37 -11.62 3.38 3.97
C MET A 37 -11.83 4.62 3.12
N ILE A 38 -11.95 4.47 1.79
CA ILE A 38 -12.28 5.59 0.89
C ILE A 38 -13.61 6.24 1.29
N GLY A 39 -14.62 5.43 1.55
CA GLY A 39 -15.94 5.92 2.01
C GLY A 39 -15.84 6.72 3.30
N GLN A 40 -15.16 6.18 4.30
CA GLN A 40 -14.98 6.86 5.59
C GLN A 40 -14.18 8.17 5.47
N ILE A 41 -13.14 8.18 4.64
CA ILE A 41 -12.38 9.41 4.35
C ILE A 41 -13.27 10.44 3.68
N ALA A 42 -14.09 10.04 2.70
CA ALA A 42 -14.99 10.92 1.99
C ALA A 42 -16.01 11.58 2.93
N GLU A 43 -16.62 10.81 3.81
CA GLU A 43 -17.59 11.29 4.80
C GLU A 43 -16.96 12.28 5.77
N GLN A 44 -15.75 12.01 6.26
CA GLN A 44 -15.11 12.86 7.26
C GLN A 44 -14.49 14.13 6.67
N SER A 45 -14.02 14.09 5.43
CA SER A 45 -13.36 15.23 4.80
C SER A 45 -14.28 16.13 3.99
N GLY A 46 -15.54 15.74 3.77
CA GLY A 46 -16.52 16.51 2.99
C GLY A 46 -16.21 16.55 1.48
N PHE A 47 -15.24 15.75 1.00
CA PHE A 47 -14.91 15.64 -0.42
C PHE A 47 -15.74 14.58 -1.13
N SER A 48 -15.92 14.73 -2.44
CA SER A 48 -16.59 13.68 -3.21
C SER A 48 -15.76 12.40 -3.21
N PRO A 49 -16.41 11.21 -3.09
CA PRO A 49 -15.70 9.93 -3.13
C PRO A 49 -14.82 9.74 -4.37
N LYS A 50 -15.26 10.26 -5.53
CA LYS A 50 -14.49 10.22 -6.77
C LYS A 50 -13.17 10.97 -6.67
N TYR A 51 -13.17 12.16 -6.09
CA TYR A 51 -11.97 12.97 -5.92
C TYR A 51 -10.95 12.29 -4.99
N ILE A 52 -11.41 11.70 -3.89
CA ILE A 52 -10.55 10.97 -2.95
C ILE A 52 -9.98 9.71 -3.58
N GLN A 53 -10.78 8.97 -4.35
CA GLN A 53 -10.32 7.77 -5.05
C GLN A 53 -9.16 8.08 -6.02
N GLU A 54 -9.18 9.24 -6.66
CA GLU A 54 -8.14 9.67 -7.62
C GLU A 54 -6.87 10.18 -6.94
N ASN A 55 -6.96 10.71 -5.71
CA ASN A 55 -5.87 11.45 -5.08
C ASN A 55 -5.35 10.86 -3.75
N ALA A 56 -6.11 10.06 -3.03
CA ALA A 56 -5.76 9.63 -1.67
C ALA A 56 -4.53 8.70 -1.56
N GLU A 57 -4.11 8.02 -2.61
CA GLU A 57 -2.96 7.09 -2.60
C GLU A 57 -1.86 7.50 -3.58
N LEU A 58 -2.16 8.39 -4.48
CA LEU A 58 -1.27 8.74 -5.58
C LEU A 58 -1.02 10.25 -5.57
N SER A 59 0.21 10.65 -5.81
CA SER A 59 0.50 12.05 -6.10
C SER A 59 -0.30 12.52 -7.32
N PRO A 60 -0.77 13.77 -7.34
CA PRO A 60 -1.47 14.35 -8.48
C PRO A 60 -0.68 14.16 -9.79
N LYS A 61 -1.37 13.91 -10.90
CA LYS A 61 -0.73 13.83 -12.22
C LYS A 61 -0.12 15.15 -12.67
N LYS A 62 -0.48 16.28 -12.05
CA LYS A 62 -0.02 17.61 -12.39
C LYS A 62 1.30 17.92 -11.70
N GLY A 63 2.25 18.51 -12.44
CA GLY A 63 3.59 18.83 -11.95
C GLY A 63 3.60 19.76 -10.73
N LEU A 64 4.78 19.94 -10.13
CA LEU A 64 5.05 20.73 -8.91
C LEU A 64 4.35 22.11 -8.87
N PHE A 65 4.17 22.76 -10.00
CA PHE A 65 3.48 24.07 -10.08
C PHE A 65 1.97 23.97 -9.82
N ALA A 66 1.31 22.86 -10.13
CA ALA A 66 -0.12 22.71 -9.85
C ALA A 66 -0.40 22.53 -8.37
N TYR A 67 0.56 21.99 -7.62
CA TYR A 67 0.49 21.88 -6.16
C TYR A 67 0.52 23.26 -5.48
N ALA A 68 1.28 24.21 -6.03
CA ALA A 68 1.36 25.57 -5.51
C ALA A 68 0.08 26.40 -5.73
N PHE A 69 -0.78 25.97 -6.68
CA PHE A 69 -2.04 26.66 -7.03
C PHE A 69 -3.29 25.87 -6.64
N SER A 70 -3.16 24.70 -6.01
CA SER A 70 -4.33 24.02 -5.42
C SER A 70 -4.87 24.85 -4.26
N GLY A 71 -6.19 24.99 -4.20
CA GLY A 71 -6.86 25.78 -3.16
C GLY A 71 -6.38 25.39 -1.78
N ARG A 72 -5.95 26.36 -0.99
CA ARG A 72 -5.58 26.18 0.41
C ARG A 72 -6.72 26.60 1.30
N ASP A 73 -6.88 25.92 2.43
CA ASP A 73 -7.81 26.33 3.48
C ASP A 73 -7.30 27.60 4.21
N GLN A 74 -8.08 28.11 5.15
CA GLN A 74 -7.72 29.29 5.96
C GLN A 74 -6.45 29.08 6.80
N MET A 75 -5.99 27.83 6.99
CA MET A 75 -4.77 27.46 7.69
C MET A 75 -3.60 27.19 6.72
N GLY A 76 -3.78 27.42 5.43
CA GLY A 76 -2.75 27.20 4.39
C GLY A 76 -2.54 25.74 4.00
N ARG A 77 -3.41 24.79 4.46
CA ARG A 77 -3.31 23.37 4.13
C ARG A 77 -3.88 23.10 2.74
N SER A 78 -3.22 22.24 1.98
CA SER A 78 -3.73 21.77 0.70
C SER A 78 -4.86 20.75 0.91
N VAL A 79 -5.65 20.52 -0.13
CA VAL A 79 -6.69 19.48 -0.11
C VAL A 79 -6.07 18.09 0.12
N GLU A 80 -4.90 17.85 -0.46
CA GLU A 80 -4.14 16.61 -0.29
C GLU A 80 -3.72 16.40 1.17
N ASP A 81 -3.28 17.46 1.85
CA ASP A 81 -2.92 17.40 3.28
C ASP A 81 -4.14 17.08 4.15
N MET A 82 -5.29 17.69 3.84
CA MET A 82 -6.54 17.41 4.56
C MET A 82 -7.00 15.96 4.37
N ILE A 83 -6.86 15.41 3.16
CA ILE A 83 -7.15 14.00 2.87
C ILE A 83 -6.19 13.09 3.64
N TYR A 84 -4.91 13.41 3.67
CA TYR A 84 -3.92 12.63 4.41
C TYR A 84 -4.18 12.62 5.91
N GLU A 85 -4.51 13.77 6.50
CA GLU A 85 -4.85 13.87 7.92
C GLU A 85 -6.13 13.08 8.27
N ALA A 86 -7.16 13.16 7.45
CA ALA A 86 -8.37 12.37 7.61
C ALA A 86 -8.08 10.86 7.54
N GLN A 87 -7.29 10.45 6.54
CA GLN A 87 -6.83 9.08 6.38
C GLN A 87 -6.02 8.60 7.60
N ARG A 88 -5.08 9.40 8.08
CA ARG A 88 -4.27 9.08 9.24
C ARG A 88 -5.14 8.84 10.49
N LYS A 89 -6.10 9.73 10.74
CA LYS A 89 -7.03 9.60 11.86
C LYS A 89 -7.83 8.30 11.79
N ILE A 90 -8.38 7.96 10.61
CA ILE A 90 -9.15 6.74 10.39
C ILE A 90 -8.29 5.49 10.62
N ILE A 91 -7.06 5.48 10.11
CA ILE A 91 -6.15 4.33 10.27
C ILE A 91 -5.81 4.10 11.74
N LEU A 92 -5.50 5.16 12.49
CA LEU A 92 -5.24 5.08 13.93
C LEU A 92 -6.46 4.55 14.68
N ASP A 93 -7.64 5.06 14.36
CA ASP A 93 -8.90 4.69 15.01
C ASP A 93 -9.28 3.23 14.74
N ILE A 94 -9.10 2.73 13.52
CA ILE A 94 -9.28 1.32 13.19
C ILE A 94 -8.28 0.45 13.95
N ALA A 95 -7.02 0.86 13.98
CA ALA A 95 -5.95 0.13 14.65
C ALA A 95 -6.15 -0.02 16.17
N GLU A 96 -6.85 0.91 16.81
CA GLU A 96 -7.21 0.80 18.23
C GLU A 96 -8.36 -0.18 18.46
N ARG A 97 -9.32 -0.26 17.54
CA ARG A 97 -10.58 -0.97 17.76
C ARG A 97 -10.57 -2.43 17.38
N GLU A 98 -9.78 -2.80 16.36
CA GLU A 98 -9.90 -4.16 15.81
C GLU A 98 -8.63 -4.70 15.17
N GLU A 99 -8.59 -6.03 15.04
CA GLU A 99 -7.59 -6.74 14.26
C GLU A 99 -7.95 -6.65 12.77
N CYS A 100 -6.99 -6.28 11.91
CA CYS A 100 -7.29 -6.05 10.51
C CYS A 100 -6.08 -6.13 9.59
N VAL A 101 -6.38 -6.19 8.28
CA VAL A 101 -5.42 -6.01 7.19
C VAL A 101 -5.68 -4.67 6.53
N ILE A 102 -4.67 -3.80 6.45
CA ILE A 102 -4.78 -2.48 5.81
C ILE A 102 -3.90 -2.47 4.55
N ILE A 103 -4.50 -2.09 3.41
CA ILE A 103 -3.84 -2.17 2.10
C ILE A 103 -3.47 -0.77 1.63
N GLY A 104 -2.17 -0.45 1.63
CA GLY A 104 -1.60 0.84 1.22
C GLY A 104 -1.88 1.98 2.19
N ARG A 105 -2.13 3.19 1.67
CA ARG A 105 -2.50 4.38 2.46
C ARG A 105 -1.42 4.86 3.43
N ASN A 106 -0.16 4.54 3.17
CA ASN A 106 0.97 4.82 4.08
C ASN A 106 0.73 4.27 5.49
N ALA A 107 -0.10 3.22 5.63
CA ALA A 107 -0.46 2.64 6.92
C ALA A 107 0.76 2.07 7.67
N ASP A 108 1.73 1.53 6.94
CA ASP A 108 3.02 1.09 7.46
C ASP A 108 3.76 2.21 8.22
N PHE A 109 3.75 3.42 7.67
CA PHE A 109 4.36 4.58 8.30
C PHE A 109 3.50 5.18 9.41
N ILE A 110 2.19 5.27 9.20
CA ILE A 110 1.24 5.81 10.19
C ILE A 110 1.27 4.99 11.49
N LEU A 111 1.46 3.69 11.39
CA LEU A 111 1.45 2.75 12.51
C LEU A 111 2.87 2.31 12.93
N LYS A 112 3.93 2.99 12.48
CA LYS A 112 5.33 2.60 12.69
C LYS A 112 5.75 2.47 14.15
N ASP A 113 5.12 3.22 15.04
CA ASP A 113 5.45 3.26 16.46
C ASP A 113 4.69 2.20 17.28
N ARG A 114 3.94 1.30 16.63
CA ARG A 114 3.19 0.22 17.27
C ARG A 114 3.95 -1.11 17.15
N ASP A 115 4.02 -1.85 18.26
CA ASP A 115 4.69 -3.15 18.33
C ASP A 115 3.84 -4.31 17.79
N ASP A 116 2.51 -4.11 17.68
CA ASP A 116 1.54 -5.11 17.26
C ASP A 116 1.26 -5.10 15.75
N VAL A 117 2.07 -4.41 14.94
CA VAL A 117 1.92 -4.30 13.49
C VAL A 117 2.95 -5.14 12.76
N LEU A 118 2.49 -5.85 11.72
CA LEU A 118 3.33 -6.53 10.74
C LEU A 118 3.30 -5.73 9.43
N ASN A 119 4.39 -5.07 9.11
CA ASN A 119 4.52 -4.31 7.87
C ASN A 119 5.08 -5.18 6.74
N VAL A 120 4.30 -5.34 5.66
CA VAL A 120 4.63 -6.18 4.50
C VAL A 120 4.71 -5.35 3.24
N PHE A 121 5.75 -5.56 2.43
CA PHE A 121 5.86 -5.01 1.08
C PHE A 121 5.81 -6.15 0.05
N ILE A 122 4.96 -6.00 -0.98
CA ILE A 122 4.81 -7.00 -2.04
C ILE A 122 5.22 -6.39 -3.37
N HIS A 123 6.23 -6.99 -4.00
CA HIS A 123 6.75 -6.60 -5.31
C HIS A 123 6.78 -7.77 -6.29
N GLY A 124 7.07 -7.50 -7.55
CA GLY A 124 7.17 -8.54 -8.58
C GLY A 124 7.96 -8.08 -9.80
N ASN A 125 8.33 -9.03 -10.64
CA ASN A 125 9.00 -8.74 -11.91
C ASN A 125 8.06 -8.04 -12.89
N MET A 126 8.59 -7.14 -13.71
CA MET A 126 7.81 -6.39 -14.70
C MET A 126 6.99 -7.28 -15.63
N PRO A 127 7.54 -8.37 -16.22
CA PRO A 127 6.76 -9.25 -17.09
C PRO A 127 5.51 -9.85 -16.41
N GLU A 128 5.65 -10.31 -15.16
CA GLU A 128 4.56 -10.89 -14.39
C GLU A 128 3.50 -9.84 -14.01
N LYS A 129 3.96 -8.62 -13.65
CA LYS A 129 3.08 -7.47 -13.38
C LYS A 129 2.27 -7.11 -14.63
N VAL A 130 2.93 -6.98 -15.78
CA VAL A 130 2.32 -6.66 -17.07
C VAL A 130 1.29 -7.71 -17.48
N LYS A 131 1.67 -8.99 -17.45
CA LYS A 131 0.74 -10.10 -17.77
C LYS A 131 -0.53 -10.04 -16.92
N ARG A 132 -0.38 -9.79 -15.62
CA ARG A 132 -1.54 -9.67 -14.70
C ARG A 132 -2.40 -8.45 -15.01
N ILE A 133 -1.79 -7.32 -15.35
CA ILE A 133 -2.50 -6.08 -15.68
C ILE A 133 -3.26 -6.23 -16.97
N CYS A 134 -2.65 -6.82 -18.02
CA CYS A 134 -3.34 -7.15 -19.28
C CYS A 134 -4.60 -7.98 -19.03
N GLY A 135 -4.48 -9.04 -18.21
CA GLY A 135 -5.63 -9.89 -17.89
C GLY A 135 -6.71 -9.24 -17.05
N LEU A 136 -6.35 -8.30 -16.14
CA LEU A 136 -7.31 -7.64 -15.26
C LEU A 136 -8.04 -6.46 -15.91
N TYR A 137 -7.36 -5.72 -16.78
CA TYR A 137 -7.87 -4.47 -17.34
C TYR A 137 -8.14 -4.54 -18.83
N ASN A 138 -7.87 -5.68 -19.49
CA ASN A 138 -8.01 -5.89 -20.92
C ASN A 138 -7.30 -4.82 -21.75
N VAL A 139 -6.05 -4.57 -21.44
CA VAL A 139 -5.16 -3.57 -22.08
C VAL A 139 -3.98 -4.27 -22.76
N THR A 140 -3.33 -3.58 -23.69
CA THR A 140 -2.11 -4.06 -24.35
C THR A 140 -0.91 -4.08 -23.40
N GLU A 141 0.14 -4.83 -23.75
CA GLU A 141 1.39 -4.86 -22.95
C GLU A 141 2.02 -3.48 -22.81
N GLN A 142 2.03 -2.68 -23.86
CA GLN A 142 2.59 -1.32 -23.83
C GLN A 142 1.81 -0.42 -22.87
N GLU A 143 0.49 -0.49 -22.88
CA GLU A 143 -0.36 0.23 -21.96
C GLU A 143 -0.15 -0.25 -20.52
N ALA A 144 -0.04 -1.56 -20.30
CA ALA A 144 0.21 -2.14 -18.99
C ALA A 144 1.56 -1.71 -18.39
N ILE A 145 2.62 -1.65 -19.20
CA ILE A 145 3.94 -1.14 -18.79
C ILE A 145 3.80 0.32 -18.33
N LYS A 146 3.22 1.16 -19.19
CA LYS A 146 3.04 2.59 -18.88
C LYS A 146 2.19 2.81 -17.63
N MET A 147 1.11 2.05 -17.47
CA MET A 147 0.28 2.09 -16.25
C MET A 147 1.08 1.71 -15.01
N THR A 148 1.93 0.67 -15.11
CA THR A 148 2.75 0.22 -13.99
C THR A 148 3.74 1.28 -13.55
N GLU A 149 4.48 1.85 -14.51
CA GLU A 149 5.46 2.89 -14.24
C GLU A 149 4.83 4.16 -13.66
N ASP A 150 3.72 4.62 -14.23
CA ASP A 150 3.02 5.83 -13.75
C ASP A 150 2.47 5.63 -12.33
N LEU A 151 1.79 4.51 -12.08
CA LEU A 151 1.18 4.27 -10.78
C LEU A 151 2.21 4.01 -9.68
N ASP A 152 3.26 3.25 -9.96
CA ASP A 152 4.32 3.00 -8.99
C ASP A 152 5.10 4.30 -8.69
N LYS A 153 5.42 5.10 -9.71
CA LYS A 153 6.05 6.42 -9.53
C LYS A 153 5.19 7.37 -8.67
N ARG A 154 3.89 7.42 -8.92
CA ARG A 154 2.96 8.26 -8.15
C ARG A 154 2.86 7.80 -6.70
N ARG A 155 2.81 6.48 -6.43
CA ARG A 155 2.83 5.92 -5.08
C ARG A 155 4.12 6.26 -4.35
N MET A 156 5.26 6.05 -5.01
CA MET A 156 6.57 6.39 -4.44
C MET A 156 6.68 7.88 -4.10
N SER A 157 6.20 8.75 -4.98
CA SER A 157 6.22 10.20 -4.76
C SER A 157 5.31 10.61 -3.59
N ASN A 158 4.11 10.03 -3.50
CA ASN A 158 3.20 10.26 -2.38
C ASN A 158 3.79 9.78 -1.05
N TYR A 159 4.33 8.55 -1.04
CA TYR A 159 4.95 7.98 0.15
C TYR A 159 6.12 8.86 0.62
N ARG A 160 7.03 9.24 -0.28
CA ARG A 160 8.17 10.10 0.05
C ARG A 160 7.74 11.45 0.59
N PHE A 161 6.70 12.05 0.01
CA PHE A 161 6.21 13.37 0.42
C PHE A 161 5.73 13.39 1.88
N TYR A 162 4.95 12.37 2.29
CA TYR A 162 4.37 12.32 3.64
C TYR A 162 5.26 11.64 4.68
N THR A 163 6.27 10.88 4.27
CA THR A 163 7.07 10.05 5.20
C THR A 163 8.55 10.41 5.22
N ASP A 164 9.00 11.18 4.24
CA ASP A 164 10.42 11.45 3.96
C ASP A 164 11.26 10.17 3.75
N GLN A 165 10.59 9.07 3.36
CA GLN A 165 11.18 7.77 3.12
C GLN A 165 10.95 7.31 1.67
N ASN A 166 11.77 6.37 1.21
CA ASN A 166 11.57 5.72 -0.08
C ASN A 166 10.73 4.45 0.09
N SER A 167 9.61 4.37 -0.62
CA SER A 167 8.79 3.16 -0.68
C SER A 167 9.57 1.99 -1.27
N GLY A 168 9.33 0.77 -0.77
CA GLY A 168 9.99 -0.45 -1.25
C GLY A 168 11.38 -0.70 -0.66
N MET A 169 11.91 0.18 0.18
CA MET A 169 13.16 -0.07 0.90
C MET A 169 12.93 -1.13 1.98
N ALA A 170 13.65 -2.25 1.91
CA ALA A 170 13.46 -3.40 2.81
C ALA A 170 13.47 -3.04 4.31
N ARG A 171 14.28 -2.05 4.70
CA ARG A 171 14.37 -1.57 6.10
C ARG A 171 13.09 -0.97 6.66
N ASN A 172 12.17 -0.55 5.79
CA ASN A 172 10.91 0.08 6.20
C ASN A 172 9.82 -0.98 6.50
N TYR A 173 10.09 -2.25 6.22
CA TYR A 173 9.10 -3.33 6.32
C TYR A 173 9.64 -4.49 7.15
N THR A 174 8.74 -5.17 7.84
CA THR A 174 9.06 -6.41 8.55
C THR A 174 9.32 -7.55 7.56
N LEU A 175 8.56 -7.58 6.46
CA LEU A 175 8.71 -8.56 5.38
C LEU A 175 8.65 -7.85 4.03
N SER A 176 9.60 -8.19 3.13
CA SER A 176 9.54 -7.82 1.73
C SER A 176 9.44 -9.11 0.90
N LEU A 177 8.32 -9.26 0.19
CA LEU A 177 7.99 -10.50 -0.51
C LEU A 177 7.97 -10.27 -2.01
N HIS A 178 8.81 -11.04 -2.71
CA HIS A 178 8.75 -11.12 -4.16
C HIS A 178 7.66 -12.11 -4.56
N ARG A 179 6.70 -11.67 -5.36
CA ARG A 179 5.68 -12.55 -5.94
C ARG A 179 6.17 -13.11 -7.26
N SER A 180 6.54 -14.39 -7.28
CA SER A 180 6.71 -15.17 -8.50
C SER A 180 5.46 -16.04 -8.74
N GLU A 181 5.03 -16.17 -9.99
CA GLU A 181 3.90 -17.07 -10.35
C GLU A 181 4.21 -18.55 -10.09
N GLU A 182 5.48 -18.92 -9.99
CA GLU A 182 5.93 -20.30 -9.80
C GLU A 182 5.81 -20.83 -8.37
N ARG A 183 5.48 -20.03 -7.37
CA ARG A 183 5.14 -20.57 -6.06
C ARG A 183 3.75 -21.17 -6.09
N ARG A 184 3.65 -22.34 -6.71
CA ARG A 184 2.60 -23.30 -6.38
C ARG A 184 2.73 -23.60 -4.89
N LEU A 185 1.69 -23.26 -4.13
CA LEU A 185 1.50 -23.70 -2.77
C LEU A 185 1.79 -25.22 -2.70
N GLY A 186 2.86 -25.61 -2.02
CA GLY A 186 3.06 -27.02 -1.73
C GLY A 186 4.47 -27.59 -1.83
N THR A 187 5.48 -26.85 -2.29
CA THR A 187 6.83 -27.36 -2.18
C THR A 187 7.58 -26.56 -1.13
N ALA A 188 7.47 -27.00 0.11
CA ALA A 188 8.40 -26.59 1.15
C ALA A 188 9.80 -26.93 0.63
N CYS A 189 10.63 -25.94 0.36
CA CYS A 189 12.06 -26.13 0.22
C CYS A 189 12.59 -26.64 1.57
N ARG A 190 12.54 -27.93 1.78
CA ARG A 190 13.37 -28.64 2.75
C ARG A 190 14.75 -28.84 2.08
N SER A 191 15.49 -27.76 1.95
CA SER A 191 16.94 -27.89 1.84
C SER A 191 17.46 -27.70 3.27
N PRO A 192 18.04 -28.71 3.89
CA PRO A 192 18.80 -28.52 5.11
C PRO A 192 19.98 -27.61 4.73
N LEU A 193 20.00 -26.40 5.29
CA LEU A 193 21.21 -25.56 5.23
C LEU A 193 22.33 -26.35 5.89
N PRO A 194 23.48 -26.50 5.22
CA PRO A 194 24.64 -27.07 5.88
C PRO A 194 25.02 -26.18 7.06
N PRO A 195 25.47 -26.78 8.19
CA PRO A 195 25.92 -25.99 9.33
C PRO A 195 27.08 -25.09 8.90
N TYR A 196 26.96 -23.78 9.14
CA TYR A 196 28.06 -22.85 8.99
C TYR A 196 29.14 -23.23 10.01
N PRO A 197 30.38 -23.50 9.61
CA PRO A 197 31.48 -23.64 10.54
C PRO A 197 31.85 -22.23 11.05
N TYR A 198 31.54 -21.95 12.29
CA TYR A 198 32.20 -20.88 13.00
C TYR A 198 33.60 -21.34 13.40
N THR A 199 34.62 -20.77 12.78
CA THR A 199 35.96 -20.68 13.31
C THR A 199 36.36 -19.24 13.39
#